data_92c758205cce681c0e21587129b846db
#
_entry.id   92c758205cce681c0e21587129b846db
#
_cell.length_a   1.000
_cell.length_b   1.000
_cell.length_c   1.000
_cell.angle_alpha   90.00
_cell.angle_beta   90.00
_cell.angle_gamma   90.00
#
_symmetry.space_group_name_H-M   'P 1'
#
loop_
_entity.id
_entity.type
_entity.pdbx_description
1 polymer ?
#
loop_
_entity_poly.entity_id
_entity_poly.type
_entity_poly.pdbx_seq_one_letter_code
_entity_poly.pdbx_strand_id
1 'polypeptide(L)'
;LHKSVDGELVPGTTATSEELIGIGRGMARVGHGVFEMASDLVPEWNEFEWMGDLSRETGLPVTFTALQSPVKAMSFDEQMANMREQNAKGANILAQISMRGTGLILGWHTTFNPFSFKPSWAEVAELEETAQLEKLADPDFRQKLITEVSVYPESDLQMLGELMVNGFSMQYELSDDFNYEPTA
;
A
#
# COMPACT_ATOMS: atom_id res chain seq x y z
N LEU A 1 7.72 -0.95 2.95
CA LEU A 1 8.63 -1.00 4.10
C LEU A 1 8.06 -0.22 5.28
N HIS A 2 7.97 -0.85 6.44
CA HIS A 2 7.50 -0.17 7.65
C HIS A 2 8.68 0.46 8.40
N LYS A 3 8.53 1.73 8.78
CA LYS A 3 9.53 2.49 9.54
C LYS A 3 8.95 2.98 10.86
N SER A 4 9.81 3.10 11.85
CA SER A 4 9.50 3.76 13.11
C SER A 4 9.33 5.28 12.90
N VAL A 5 8.90 5.97 13.95
CA VAL A 5 8.82 7.45 13.95
C VAL A 5 10.19 8.11 13.70
N ASP A 6 11.27 7.44 14.04
CA ASP A 6 12.65 7.90 13.85
C ASP A 6 13.21 7.55 12.45
N GLY A 7 12.40 6.94 11.59
CA GLY A 7 12.77 6.54 10.23
C GLY A 7 13.55 5.22 10.12
N GLU A 8 13.75 4.49 11.23
CA GLU A 8 14.40 3.19 11.23
C GLU A 8 13.43 2.08 10.80
N LEU A 9 13.97 1.04 10.14
CA LEU A 9 13.17 -0.12 9.77
C LEU A 9 12.67 -0.85 11.02
N VAL A 10 11.37 -1.15 11.06
CA VAL A 10 10.82 -1.93 12.17
C VAL A 10 11.34 -3.37 12.15
N PRO A 11 11.47 -4.04 13.32
CA PRO A 11 11.85 -5.44 13.37
C PRO A 11 10.97 -6.32 12.48
N GLY A 12 11.59 -7.26 11.79
CA GLY A 12 10.92 -8.16 10.86
C GLY A 12 10.88 -7.68 9.40
N THR A 13 11.12 -6.38 9.12
CA THR A 13 11.16 -5.86 7.74
C THR A 13 12.29 -6.49 6.92
N THR A 14 13.38 -6.89 7.54
CA THR A 14 14.54 -7.53 6.92
C THR A 14 14.72 -8.99 7.33
N ALA A 15 13.66 -9.62 7.87
CA ALA A 15 13.70 -11.00 8.28
C ALA A 15 14.01 -11.93 7.09
N THR A 16 14.92 -12.88 7.31
CA THR A 16 15.21 -13.89 6.31
C THR A 16 14.17 -15.02 6.34
N SER A 17 14.07 -15.78 5.25
CA SER A 17 13.20 -16.96 5.21
C SER A 17 13.52 -17.97 6.32
N GLU A 18 14.81 -18.14 6.65
CA GLU A 18 15.26 -19.03 7.73
C GLU A 18 14.75 -18.56 9.11
N GLU A 19 14.80 -17.25 9.37
CA GLU A 19 14.25 -16.65 10.60
C GLU A 19 12.74 -16.86 10.69
N LEU A 20 12.00 -16.59 9.61
CA LEU A 20 10.55 -16.75 9.57
C LEU A 20 10.13 -18.20 9.75
N ILE A 21 10.81 -19.14 9.10
CA ILE A 21 10.58 -20.58 9.29
C ILE A 21 10.93 -20.98 10.73
N GLY A 22 11.99 -20.43 11.30
CA GLY A 22 12.37 -20.65 12.70
C GLY A 22 11.29 -20.22 13.70
N ILE A 23 10.66 -19.07 13.46
CA ILE A 23 9.49 -18.59 14.23
C ILE A 23 8.31 -19.56 14.06
N GLY A 24 8.02 -19.98 12.83
CA GLY A 24 6.97 -20.96 12.55
C GLY A 24 7.17 -22.29 13.28
N ARG A 25 8.42 -22.80 13.33
CA ARG A 25 8.78 -23.98 14.12
C ARG A 25 8.51 -23.79 15.61
N GLY A 26 8.79 -22.59 16.12
CA GLY A 26 8.46 -22.21 17.51
C GLY A 26 6.97 -22.28 17.77
N MET A 27 6.15 -21.73 16.88
CA MET A 27 4.69 -21.76 16.94
C MET A 27 4.13 -23.19 16.85
N ALA A 28 4.68 -24.01 15.98
CA ALA A 28 4.24 -25.40 15.77
C ALA A 28 4.37 -26.27 17.03
N ARG A 29 5.31 -25.96 17.94
CA ARG A 29 5.46 -26.66 19.23
C ARG A 29 4.23 -26.50 20.14
N VAL A 30 3.48 -25.44 19.96
CA VAL A 30 2.23 -25.20 20.71
C VAL A 30 1.05 -25.96 20.07
N GLY A 31 1.19 -26.40 18.81
CA GLY A 31 0.24 -27.24 18.10
C GLY A 31 -0.95 -26.48 17.49
N HIS A 32 -0.98 -25.17 17.54
CA HIS A 32 -2.02 -24.33 16.91
C HIS A 32 -1.49 -22.94 16.59
N GLY A 33 -2.18 -22.23 15.71
CA GLY A 33 -1.88 -20.88 15.31
C GLY A 33 -1.95 -20.70 13.80
N VAL A 34 -1.88 -19.48 13.36
CA VAL A 34 -1.80 -19.07 11.96
C VAL A 34 -0.57 -18.18 11.82
N PHE A 35 0.27 -18.44 10.84
CA PHE A 35 1.37 -17.55 10.52
C PHE A 35 0.87 -16.51 9.53
N GLU A 36 0.80 -15.25 9.94
CA GLU A 36 0.32 -14.16 9.10
C GLU A 36 1.45 -13.20 8.75
N MET A 37 1.44 -12.74 7.51
CA MET A 37 2.40 -11.76 7.04
C MET A 37 1.81 -10.74 6.08
N ALA A 38 2.38 -9.55 6.09
CA ALA A 38 2.23 -8.54 5.06
C ALA A 38 3.55 -8.41 4.31
N SER A 39 3.54 -8.69 3.02
CA SER A 39 4.71 -8.61 2.16
C SER A 39 4.51 -7.63 1.02
N ASP A 40 5.62 -7.08 0.53
CA ASP A 40 5.65 -6.32 -0.71
C ASP A 40 5.52 -7.23 -1.95
N LEU A 41 5.69 -8.55 -1.77
CA LEU A 41 5.60 -9.58 -2.81
C LEU A 41 6.48 -9.24 -4.04
N VAL A 42 7.73 -8.90 -3.77
CA VAL A 42 8.71 -8.62 -4.81
C VAL A 42 9.06 -9.95 -5.50
N PRO A 43 8.90 -10.07 -6.84
CA PRO A 43 9.07 -11.33 -7.56
C PRO A 43 10.45 -11.99 -7.34
N GLU A 44 11.51 -11.17 -7.23
CA GLU A 44 12.89 -11.63 -7.06
C GLU A 44 13.14 -12.35 -5.73
N TRP A 45 12.29 -12.15 -4.74
CA TRP A 45 12.46 -12.75 -3.41
C TRP A 45 11.73 -14.08 -3.23
N ASN A 46 10.92 -14.46 -4.23
CA ASN A 46 10.16 -15.73 -4.24
C ASN A 46 9.52 -16.10 -2.89
N GLU A 47 8.79 -15.17 -2.31
CA GLU A 47 8.26 -15.33 -0.95
C GLU A 47 7.29 -16.50 -0.79
N PHE A 48 6.63 -16.92 -1.86
CA PHE A 48 5.73 -18.07 -1.83
C PHE A 48 6.46 -19.41 -1.59
N GLU A 49 7.76 -19.50 -1.92
CA GLU A 49 8.53 -20.73 -1.61
C GLU A 49 8.68 -20.93 -0.12
N TRP A 50 9.22 -19.93 0.60
CA TRP A 50 9.41 -20.08 2.04
C TRP A 50 8.09 -20.18 2.80
N MET A 51 7.02 -19.49 2.37
CA MET A 51 5.66 -19.68 2.93
C MET A 51 5.20 -21.14 2.78
N GLY A 52 5.43 -21.71 1.59
CA GLY A 52 5.13 -23.12 1.33
C GLY A 52 5.96 -24.07 2.19
N ASP A 53 7.26 -23.81 2.33
CA ASP A 53 8.16 -24.60 3.16
C ASP A 53 7.75 -24.54 4.63
N LEU A 54 7.50 -23.34 5.16
CA LEU A 54 6.99 -23.15 6.52
C LEU A 54 5.73 -23.96 6.76
N SER A 55 4.75 -23.83 5.86
CA SER A 55 3.48 -24.53 6.02
C SER A 55 3.64 -26.05 5.97
N ARG A 56 4.42 -26.59 5.02
CA ARG A 56 4.66 -28.02 4.89
C ARG A 56 5.42 -28.58 6.09
N GLU A 57 6.43 -27.86 6.57
CA GLU A 57 7.26 -28.30 7.66
C GLU A 57 6.53 -28.28 9.01
N THR A 58 5.74 -27.24 9.23
CA THR A 58 5.10 -26.99 10.53
C THR A 58 3.67 -27.50 10.63
N GLY A 59 3.00 -27.74 9.52
CA GLY A 59 1.58 -28.01 9.44
C GLY A 59 0.68 -26.79 9.74
N LEU A 60 1.27 -25.61 9.98
CA LEU A 60 0.52 -24.39 10.23
C LEU A 60 -0.02 -23.78 8.93
N PRO A 61 -1.23 -23.22 8.94
CA PRO A 61 -1.67 -22.36 7.87
C PRO A 61 -0.83 -21.08 7.85
N VAL A 62 -0.51 -20.64 6.64
CA VAL A 62 0.15 -19.36 6.38
C VAL A 62 -0.83 -18.44 5.66
N THR A 63 -0.98 -17.22 6.13
CA THR A 63 -1.81 -16.20 5.48
C THR A 63 -0.98 -15.02 5.04
N PHE A 64 -1.37 -14.41 3.94
CA PHE A 64 -0.74 -13.18 3.45
C PHE A 64 -1.79 -12.19 2.96
N THR A 65 -1.48 -10.91 3.05
CA THR A 65 -2.34 -9.86 2.54
C THR A 65 -2.27 -9.83 1.00
N ALA A 66 -3.31 -10.33 0.36
CA ALA A 66 -3.46 -10.25 -1.09
C ALA A 66 -4.13 -8.93 -1.47
N LEU A 67 -3.50 -8.18 -2.34
CA LEU A 67 -3.98 -6.89 -2.77
C LEU A 67 -3.88 -6.76 -4.29
N GLN A 68 -5.02 -6.46 -4.92
CA GLN A 68 -5.03 -6.01 -6.30
C GLN A 68 -4.67 -4.52 -6.31
N SER A 69 -3.46 -4.21 -6.68
CA SER A 69 -2.93 -2.85 -6.66
C SER A 69 -2.07 -2.60 -7.89
N PRO A 70 -2.22 -1.44 -8.55
CA PRO A 70 -1.38 -1.08 -9.69
C PRO A 70 0.09 -0.80 -9.29
N VAL A 71 0.35 -0.65 -7.99
CA VAL A 71 1.70 -0.35 -7.46
C VAL A 71 2.41 -1.59 -6.89
N LYS A 72 1.74 -2.74 -6.81
CA LYS A 72 2.41 -3.99 -6.41
C LYS A 72 3.25 -4.54 -7.56
N ALA A 73 4.45 -4.99 -7.24
CA ALA A 73 5.36 -5.60 -8.21
C ALA A 73 4.79 -6.91 -8.79
N MET A 74 4.08 -7.69 -7.96
CA MET A 74 3.41 -8.92 -8.37
C MET A 74 1.91 -8.67 -8.55
N SER A 75 1.37 -8.95 -9.72
CA SER A 75 -0.06 -8.85 -9.99
C SER A 75 -0.90 -9.80 -9.12
N PHE A 76 -2.18 -9.49 -8.96
CA PHE A 76 -3.08 -10.36 -8.19
C PHE A 76 -3.17 -11.78 -8.77
N ASP A 77 -3.19 -11.90 -10.09
CA ASP A 77 -3.26 -13.21 -10.76
C ASP A 77 -1.99 -14.04 -10.51
N GLU A 78 -0.81 -13.42 -10.52
CA GLU A 78 0.45 -14.06 -10.17
C GLU A 78 0.47 -14.48 -8.68
N GLN A 79 -0.01 -13.63 -7.77
CA GLN A 79 -0.13 -13.98 -6.36
C GLN A 79 -0.99 -15.25 -6.19
N MET A 80 -2.14 -15.30 -6.86
CA MET A 80 -3.04 -16.46 -6.80
C MET A 80 -2.44 -17.70 -7.47
N ALA A 81 -1.70 -17.55 -8.56
CA ALA A 81 -1.02 -18.66 -9.23
C ALA A 81 0.06 -19.28 -8.33
N ASN A 82 0.93 -18.46 -7.76
CA ASN A 82 2.00 -18.90 -6.85
C ASN A 82 1.43 -19.59 -5.59
N MET A 83 0.40 -19.01 -4.98
CA MET A 83 -0.30 -19.63 -3.84
C MET A 83 -0.83 -21.03 -4.21
N ARG A 84 -1.55 -21.15 -5.34
CA ARG A 84 -2.09 -22.44 -5.79
C ARG A 84 -1.00 -23.46 -6.09
N GLU A 85 0.12 -23.04 -6.65
CA GLU A 85 1.28 -23.89 -6.91
C GLU A 85 1.82 -24.48 -5.61
N GLN A 86 2.05 -23.66 -4.58
CA GLN A 86 2.55 -24.15 -3.29
C GLN A 86 1.52 -25.04 -2.60
N ASN A 87 0.23 -24.73 -2.68
CA ASN A 87 -0.83 -25.55 -2.12
C ASN A 87 -0.93 -26.91 -2.83
N ALA A 88 -0.70 -26.96 -4.15
CA ALA A 88 -0.61 -28.23 -4.89
C ALA A 88 0.56 -29.11 -4.44
N LYS A 89 1.62 -28.50 -3.87
CA LYS A 89 2.76 -29.20 -3.25
C LYS A 89 2.53 -29.58 -1.77
N GLY A 90 1.32 -29.39 -1.25
CA GLY A 90 0.92 -29.76 0.10
C GLY A 90 1.04 -28.66 1.16
N ALA A 91 1.24 -27.43 0.77
CA ALA A 91 1.14 -26.28 1.68
C ALA A 91 -0.33 -25.91 1.95
N ASN A 92 -0.55 -25.11 3.00
CA ASN A 92 -1.83 -24.49 3.32
C ASN A 92 -1.65 -22.98 3.41
N ILE A 93 -1.57 -22.34 2.24
CA ILE A 93 -1.44 -20.88 2.12
C ILE A 93 -2.81 -20.30 1.76
N LEU A 94 -3.20 -19.25 2.46
CA LEU A 94 -4.48 -18.57 2.31
C LEU A 94 -4.27 -17.08 2.03
N ALA A 95 -4.96 -16.56 1.03
CA ALA A 95 -4.96 -15.13 0.74
C ALA A 95 -5.99 -14.40 1.60
N GLN A 96 -5.59 -13.38 2.31
CA GLN A 96 -6.50 -12.46 3.00
C GLN A 96 -6.81 -11.28 2.09
N ILE A 97 -8.06 -11.13 1.76
CA ILE A 97 -8.57 -10.07 0.88
C ILE A 97 -9.47 -9.15 1.67
N SER A 98 -9.29 -7.85 1.50
CA SER A 98 -10.21 -6.86 2.05
C SER A 98 -11.62 -7.08 1.51
N MET A 99 -12.63 -7.08 2.38
CA MET A 99 -14.04 -7.22 2.00
C MET A 99 -14.60 -5.97 1.30
N ARG A 100 -13.83 -4.89 1.25
CA ARG A 100 -14.19 -3.64 0.60
C ARG A 100 -13.00 -3.06 -0.16
N GLY A 101 -13.26 -2.18 -1.11
CA GLY A 101 -12.20 -1.42 -1.77
C GLY A 101 -11.35 -0.67 -0.75
N THR A 102 -10.04 -0.67 -0.95
CA THR A 102 -9.13 0.17 -0.18
C THR A 102 -9.19 1.57 -0.76
N GLY A 103 -9.53 2.55 0.07
CA GLY A 103 -9.64 3.94 -0.34
C GLY A 103 -8.90 4.87 0.60
N LEU A 104 -8.51 6.02 0.07
CA LEU A 104 -7.95 7.15 0.82
C LEU A 104 -8.93 8.31 0.74
N ILE A 105 -9.16 8.97 1.85
CA ILE A 105 -9.91 10.24 1.88
C ILE A 105 -8.88 11.36 1.71
N LEU A 106 -9.07 12.13 0.65
CA LEU A 106 -8.22 13.28 0.33
C LEU A 106 -8.97 14.58 0.59
N GLY A 107 -8.28 15.59 1.04
CA GLY A 107 -8.86 16.91 1.30
C GLY A 107 -7.78 17.93 1.63
N TRP A 108 -8.12 19.21 1.63
CA TRP A 108 -7.15 20.29 1.87
C TRP A 108 -6.49 20.22 3.24
N HIS A 109 -7.18 19.69 4.25
CA HIS A 109 -6.72 19.58 5.64
C HIS A 109 -6.31 18.15 6.03
N THR A 110 -6.25 17.23 5.07
CA THR A 110 -5.72 15.88 5.31
C THR A 110 -4.21 15.85 5.14
N THR A 111 -3.56 14.79 5.60
CA THR A 111 -2.11 14.62 5.49
C THR A 111 -1.61 14.72 4.05
N PHE A 112 -2.42 14.25 3.10
CA PHE A 112 -2.12 14.29 1.68
C PHE A 112 -3.35 14.71 0.86
N ASN A 113 -3.08 15.44 -0.22
CA ASN A 113 -4.02 15.71 -1.30
C ASN A 113 -3.28 15.64 -2.64
N PRO A 114 -3.97 15.66 -3.80
CA PRO A 114 -3.33 15.52 -5.10
C PRO A 114 -2.26 16.58 -5.42
N PHE A 115 -2.22 17.67 -4.69
CA PHE A 115 -1.28 18.78 -4.89
C PHE A 115 -0.16 18.83 -3.85
N SER A 116 -0.15 17.96 -2.85
CA SER A 116 0.81 17.98 -1.74
C SER A 116 2.28 17.98 -2.18
N PHE A 117 2.58 17.43 -3.35
CA PHE A 117 3.94 17.40 -3.91
C PHE A 117 4.17 18.43 -5.03
N LYS A 118 3.24 19.37 -5.21
CA LYS A 118 3.39 20.49 -6.14
C LYS A 118 4.10 21.65 -5.43
N PRO A 119 5.17 22.22 -6.03
CA PRO A 119 5.90 23.35 -5.41
C PRO A 119 5.00 24.53 -5.02
N SER A 120 4.03 24.88 -5.88
CA SER A 120 3.12 25.96 -5.59
C SER A 120 2.12 25.65 -4.48
N TRP A 121 1.90 24.38 -4.12
CA TRP A 121 1.06 24.01 -2.99
C TRP A 121 1.59 24.58 -1.67
N ALA A 122 2.91 24.67 -1.51
CA ALA A 122 3.53 25.28 -0.33
C ALA A 122 3.11 26.75 -0.10
N GLU A 123 2.67 27.46 -1.16
CA GLU A 123 2.17 28.85 -1.04
C GLU A 123 0.78 28.93 -0.35
N VAL A 124 0.05 27.82 -0.30
CA VAL A 124 -1.33 27.79 0.22
C VAL A 124 -1.54 26.83 1.38
N ALA A 125 -0.67 25.84 1.53
CA ALA A 125 -0.85 24.76 2.53
C ALA A 125 -1.03 25.27 3.97
N GLU A 126 -0.34 26.35 4.32
CA GLU A 126 -0.34 26.92 5.69
C GLU A 126 -1.25 28.17 5.81
N LEU A 127 -1.99 28.51 4.76
CA LEU A 127 -2.91 29.64 4.82
C LEU A 127 -4.18 29.29 5.61
N GLU A 128 -4.78 30.31 6.23
CA GLU A 128 -6.13 30.21 6.75
C GLU A 128 -7.13 29.91 5.63
N GLU A 129 -8.20 29.18 5.92
CA GLU A 129 -9.14 28.63 4.95
C GLU A 129 -9.65 29.67 3.94
N THR A 130 -10.03 30.86 4.41
CA THR A 130 -10.52 31.94 3.52
C THR A 130 -9.45 32.37 2.51
N ALA A 131 -8.22 32.60 2.97
CA ALA A 131 -7.11 32.99 2.11
C ALA A 131 -6.69 31.86 1.16
N GLN A 132 -6.77 30.62 1.61
CA GLN A 132 -6.55 29.44 0.78
C GLN A 132 -7.55 29.37 -0.36
N LEU A 133 -8.85 29.51 -0.05
CA LEU A 133 -9.91 29.50 -1.06
C LEU A 133 -9.78 30.65 -2.06
N GLU A 134 -9.44 31.86 -1.59
CA GLU A 134 -9.19 33.00 -2.47
C GLU A 134 -8.03 32.73 -3.44
N LYS A 135 -6.92 32.16 -2.92
CA LYS A 135 -5.76 31.81 -3.74
C LYS A 135 -6.08 30.71 -4.74
N LEU A 136 -6.82 29.68 -4.33
CA LEU A 136 -7.27 28.59 -5.18
C LEU A 136 -8.36 29.00 -6.19
N ALA A 137 -9.05 30.12 -5.97
CA ALA A 137 -10.00 30.67 -6.93
C ALA A 137 -9.31 31.42 -8.08
N ASP A 138 -8.05 31.84 -7.91
CA ASP A 138 -7.28 32.52 -8.96
C ASP A 138 -7.01 31.55 -10.14
N PRO A 139 -7.50 31.86 -11.35
CA PRO A 139 -7.32 30.98 -12.51
C PRO A 139 -5.87 30.73 -12.90
N ASP A 140 -5.02 31.76 -12.78
CA ASP A 140 -3.60 31.65 -13.16
C ASP A 140 -2.86 30.77 -12.15
N PHE A 141 -3.16 30.90 -10.86
CA PHE A 141 -2.61 30.04 -9.83
C PHE A 141 -3.07 28.58 -9.99
N ARG A 142 -4.35 28.36 -10.28
CA ARG A 142 -4.89 27.02 -10.55
C ARG A 142 -4.18 26.37 -11.74
N GLN A 143 -4.04 27.12 -12.83
CA GLN A 143 -3.37 26.63 -14.03
C GLN A 143 -1.92 26.26 -13.72
N LYS A 144 -1.19 27.08 -12.96
CA LYS A 144 0.18 26.80 -12.50
C LYS A 144 0.19 25.50 -11.67
N LEU A 145 -0.65 25.40 -10.65
CA LEU A 145 -0.72 24.27 -9.74
C LEU A 145 -0.99 22.94 -10.46
N ILE A 146 -1.87 22.96 -11.47
CA ILE A 146 -2.22 21.77 -12.25
C ILE A 146 -1.05 21.34 -13.17
N THR A 147 -0.37 22.30 -13.80
CA THR A 147 0.60 22.02 -14.87
C THR A 147 2.04 21.84 -14.37
N GLU A 148 2.40 22.35 -13.20
CA GLU A 148 3.75 22.20 -12.68
C GLU A 148 4.09 20.75 -12.36
N VAL A 149 5.39 20.44 -12.44
CA VAL A 149 5.90 19.11 -12.13
C VAL A 149 5.93 18.89 -10.62
N SER A 150 5.43 17.74 -10.18
CA SER A 150 5.53 17.34 -8.76
C SER A 150 6.97 17.05 -8.37
N VAL A 151 7.35 17.45 -7.16
CA VAL A 151 8.66 17.17 -6.56
C VAL A 151 8.44 16.24 -5.37
N TYR A 152 8.88 15.00 -5.52
CA TYR A 152 8.72 13.99 -4.47
C TYR A 152 9.96 13.96 -3.57
N PRO A 153 9.78 13.78 -2.26
CA PRO A 153 10.91 13.49 -1.38
C PRO A 153 11.52 12.13 -1.73
N GLU A 154 12.81 11.98 -1.54
CA GLU A 154 13.47 10.67 -1.61
C GLU A 154 13.03 9.79 -0.43
N SER A 155 11.83 9.27 -0.51
CA SER A 155 11.22 8.46 0.56
C SER A 155 10.14 7.52 -0.01
N ASP A 156 9.65 6.63 0.83
CA ASP A 156 8.55 5.72 0.49
C ASP A 156 7.24 6.46 0.14
N LEU A 157 7.16 7.75 0.43
CA LEU A 157 6.03 8.62 0.06
C LEU A 157 5.98 8.94 -1.43
N GLN A 158 7.09 8.78 -2.17
CA GLN A 158 7.11 9.02 -3.61
C GLN A 158 6.06 8.19 -4.32
N MET A 159 6.02 6.88 -4.06
CA MET A 159 5.05 5.96 -4.67
C MET A 159 3.61 6.37 -4.37
N LEU A 160 3.32 6.78 -3.14
CA LEU A 160 2.00 7.26 -2.75
C LEU A 160 1.64 8.56 -3.48
N GLY A 161 2.60 9.48 -3.57
CA GLY A 161 2.44 10.74 -4.29
C GLY A 161 2.18 10.54 -5.79
N GLU A 162 2.93 9.66 -6.43
CA GLU A 162 2.74 9.30 -7.83
C GLU A 162 1.36 8.67 -8.07
N LEU A 163 0.91 7.79 -7.17
CA LEU A 163 -0.42 7.20 -7.23
C LEU A 163 -1.53 8.26 -7.12
N MET A 164 -1.39 9.23 -6.22
CA MET A 164 -2.37 10.31 -6.05
C MET A 164 -2.42 11.24 -7.26
N VAL A 165 -1.27 11.62 -7.81
CA VAL A 165 -1.19 12.55 -8.96
C VAL A 165 -1.64 11.88 -10.25
N ASN A 166 -1.29 10.60 -10.46
CA ASN A 166 -1.64 9.87 -11.68
C ASN A 166 -3.00 9.14 -11.57
N GLY A 167 -3.58 9.11 -10.39
CA GLY A 167 -4.80 8.35 -10.08
C GLY A 167 -6.09 9.15 -10.15
N PHE A 168 -6.13 10.31 -10.82
CA PHE A 168 -7.36 11.14 -10.89
C PHE A 168 -8.57 10.36 -11.43
N SER A 169 -8.36 9.43 -12.36
CA SER A 169 -9.43 8.56 -12.87
C SER A 169 -10.02 7.60 -11.83
N MET A 170 -9.38 7.47 -10.67
CA MET A 170 -9.84 6.66 -9.54
C MET A 170 -10.30 7.52 -8.35
N GLN A 171 -10.42 8.83 -8.53
CA GLN A 171 -10.88 9.75 -7.49
C GLN A 171 -12.38 10.04 -7.70
N TYR A 172 -13.09 10.09 -6.60
CA TYR A 172 -14.53 10.32 -6.56
C TYR A 172 -14.82 11.45 -5.61
N GLU A 173 -15.74 12.32 -6.00
CA GLU A 173 -16.21 13.38 -5.12
C GLU A 173 -17.03 12.76 -3.97
N LEU A 174 -16.69 13.15 -2.73
CA LEU A 174 -17.48 12.80 -1.57
C LEU A 174 -18.68 13.74 -1.50
N SER A 175 -19.87 13.19 -1.66
CA SER A 175 -21.15 13.89 -1.53
C SER A 175 -22.12 13.06 -0.69
N ASP A 176 -23.23 13.66 -0.27
CA ASP A 176 -24.28 12.96 0.47
C ASP A 176 -24.90 11.83 -0.36
N ASP A 177 -24.97 12.01 -1.68
CA ASP A 177 -25.35 10.99 -2.65
C ASP A 177 -24.07 10.38 -3.25
N PHE A 178 -23.65 9.25 -2.72
CA PHE A 178 -22.41 8.60 -3.13
C PHE A 178 -22.48 8.16 -4.60
N ASN A 179 -21.68 8.77 -5.44
CA ASN A 179 -21.54 8.38 -6.83
C ASN A 179 -20.15 7.78 -7.09
N TYR A 180 -20.11 6.54 -7.55
CA TYR A 180 -18.85 5.86 -7.92
C TYR A 180 -18.40 6.11 -9.36
N GLU A 181 -19.09 6.99 -10.09
CA GLU A 181 -18.60 7.43 -11.39
C GLU A 181 -17.49 8.47 -11.18
N PRO A 182 -16.31 8.29 -11.79
CA PRO A 182 -15.24 9.27 -11.71
C PRO A 182 -15.70 10.64 -12.21
N THR A 183 -15.42 11.68 -11.43
CA THR A 183 -15.84 13.07 -11.75
C THR A 183 -14.74 13.86 -12.45
N ALA A 184 -13.58 13.27 -12.70
CA ALA A 184 -12.43 13.91 -13.35
C ALA A 184 -12.34 13.60 -14.84
#